data_f8360fd8b2383ade08a0df35d0fe62a1
#
_entry.id   f8360fd8b2383ade08a0df35d0fe62a1
#
_cell.length_a   1.000
_cell.length_b   1.000
_cell.length_c   1.000
_cell.angle_alpha   90.00
_cell.angle_beta   90.00
_cell.angle_gamma   90.00
#
_symmetry.space_group_name_H-M   'P 1'
#
loop_
_entity.id
_entity.type
_entity.pdbx_description
1 polymer ?
#
loop_
_entity_poly.entity_id
_entity_poly.type
_entity_poly.pdbx_seq_one_letter_code
_entity_poly.pdbx_strand_id
1 'polypeptide(L)'
;MKLLEKIKQEIRRRNYSKSTEKSYQYWMKRYVKFHNLKHPENLGADKIVEFLNYLAVEENLAASTQNQALSALIFSYRFILEKPVKHLDNLKRAKKPKHLPTVLTTNEALRILDQLDGVPLLVCSLLYGSGMRISEALRMRVQDIDFDYKQITIRRSKG
;
A
#
# COMPACT_ATOMS: atom_id res chain seq x y z
N MET A 1 -19.94 -17.43 -6.94
CA MET A 1 -19.47 -16.25 -6.17
C MET A 1 -18.54 -15.42 -7.06
N LYS A 2 -18.75 -14.10 -7.17
CA LYS A 2 -17.95 -13.26 -8.06
C LYS A 2 -16.48 -13.22 -7.57
N LEU A 3 -15.51 -13.26 -8.48
CA LEU A 3 -14.05 -13.28 -8.18
C LEU A 3 -13.63 -12.23 -7.13
N LEU A 4 -14.15 -11.01 -7.25
CA LEU A 4 -13.81 -9.91 -6.33
C LEU A 4 -14.30 -10.17 -4.89
N GLU A 5 -15.42 -10.85 -4.71
CA GLU A 5 -15.89 -11.23 -3.37
C GLU A 5 -14.98 -12.30 -2.74
N LYS A 6 -14.50 -13.26 -3.54
CA LYS A 6 -13.51 -14.24 -3.05
C LYS A 6 -12.23 -13.55 -2.58
N ILE A 7 -11.71 -12.57 -3.37
CA ILE A 7 -10.53 -11.77 -3.00
C ILE A 7 -10.77 -11.05 -1.67
N LYS A 8 -11.91 -10.38 -1.52
CA LYS A 8 -12.27 -9.66 -0.30
C LYS A 8 -12.31 -10.57 0.92
N GLN A 9 -12.96 -11.73 0.80
CA GLN A 9 -13.06 -12.70 1.89
C GLN A 9 -11.68 -13.23 2.30
N GLU A 10 -10.85 -13.61 1.34
CA GLU A 10 -9.53 -14.17 1.62
C GLU A 10 -8.58 -13.13 2.24
N ILE A 11 -8.65 -11.87 1.81
CA ILE A 11 -7.90 -10.76 2.39
C ILE A 11 -8.30 -10.54 3.85
N ARG A 12 -9.61 -10.56 4.13
CA ARG A 12 -10.14 -10.40 5.50
C ARG A 12 -9.79 -11.60 6.39
N ARG A 13 -9.88 -12.81 5.86
CA ARG A 13 -9.49 -14.04 6.58
C ARG A 13 -8.03 -14.00 7.02
N ARG A 14 -7.16 -13.35 6.23
CA ARG A 14 -5.73 -13.16 6.52
C ARG A 14 -5.41 -11.89 7.32
N ASN A 15 -6.43 -11.19 7.83
CA ASN A 15 -6.26 -9.94 8.58
C ASN A 15 -5.49 -8.84 7.85
N TYR A 16 -5.54 -8.81 6.51
CA TYR A 16 -4.93 -7.73 5.75
C TYR A 16 -5.73 -6.44 5.87
N SER A 17 -5.07 -5.31 5.62
CA SER A 17 -5.70 -4.00 5.76
C SER A 17 -6.79 -3.75 4.71
N LYS A 18 -7.76 -2.87 5.03
CA LYS A 18 -8.78 -2.40 4.07
C LYS A 18 -8.15 -1.75 2.82
N SER A 19 -6.99 -1.12 2.95
CA SER A 19 -6.28 -0.54 1.81
C SER A 19 -5.73 -1.63 0.88
N THR A 20 -5.25 -2.74 1.44
CA THR A 20 -4.83 -3.93 0.66
C THR A 20 -6.03 -4.54 -0.08
N GLU A 21 -7.19 -4.65 0.58
CA GLU A 21 -8.44 -5.14 -0.04
C GLU A 21 -8.79 -4.30 -1.29
N LYS A 22 -8.83 -2.96 -1.12
CA LYS A 22 -9.13 -2.04 -2.22
C LYS A 22 -8.11 -2.14 -3.35
N SER A 23 -6.83 -2.15 -3.01
CA SER A 23 -5.75 -2.23 -3.99
C SER A 23 -5.77 -3.54 -4.79
N TYR A 24 -5.95 -4.68 -4.13
CA TYR A 24 -5.95 -5.99 -4.81
C TYR A 24 -7.17 -6.17 -5.70
N GLN A 25 -8.36 -5.70 -5.26
CA GLN A 25 -9.54 -5.68 -6.12
C GLN A 25 -9.38 -4.75 -7.32
N TYR A 26 -8.75 -3.58 -7.13
CA TYR A 26 -8.47 -2.64 -8.21
C TYR A 26 -7.57 -3.26 -9.29
N TRP A 27 -6.44 -3.86 -8.89
CA TRP A 27 -5.51 -4.47 -9.84
C TRP A 27 -6.11 -5.68 -10.56
N MET A 28 -6.90 -6.49 -9.87
CA MET A 28 -7.59 -7.61 -10.51
C MET A 28 -8.64 -7.14 -11.52
N LYS A 29 -9.40 -6.08 -11.20
CA LYS A 29 -10.34 -5.46 -12.16
C LYS A 29 -9.62 -4.97 -13.41
N ARG A 30 -8.50 -4.27 -13.22
CA ARG A 30 -7.70 -3.76 -14.34
C ARG A 30 -7.14 -4.88 -15.21
N TYR A 31 -6.61 -5.92 -14.60
CA TYR A 31 -6.10 -7.10 -15.27
C TYR A 31 -7.17 -7.79 -16.14
N VAL A 32 -8.34 -8.04 -15.57
CA VAL A 32 -9.46 -8.64 -16.29
C VAL A 32 -9.94 -7.74 -17.45
N LYS A 33 -10.01 -6.42 -17.24
CA LYS A 33 -10.37 -5.47 -18.28
C LYS A 33 -9.34 -5.44 -19.42
N PHE A 34 -8.05 -5.45 -19.11
CA PHE A 34 -6.97 -5.48 -20.09
C PHE A 34 -7.05 -6.72 -20.99
N HIS A 35 -7.45 -7.86 -20.46
CA HIS A 35 -7.63 -9.09 -21.20
C HIS A 35 -9.07 -9.31 -21.72
N ASN A 36 -9.77 -8.23 -22.10
CA ASN A 36 -11.11 -8.28 -22.71
C ASN A 36 -12.13 -9.07 -21.88
N LEU A 37 -12.14 -8.88 -20.56
CA LEU A 37 -13.03 -9.51 -19.60
C LEU A 37 -12.91 -11.06 -19.53
N LYS A 38 -11.83 -11.62 -20.05
CA LYS A 38 -11.56 -13.07 -19.89
C LYS A 38 -11.34 -13.41 -18.42
N HIS A 39 -11.87 -14.55 -18.01
CA HIS A 39 -11.69 -15.01 -16.63
C HIS A 39 -10.22 -15.35 -16.38
N PRO A 40 -9.60 -14.90 -15.26
CA PRO A 40 -8.17 -15.14 -14.99
C PRO A 40 -7.78 -16.62 -14.94
N GLU A 41 -8.71 -17.53 -14.64
CA GLU A 41 -8.44 -18.98 -14.71
C GLU A 41 -8.00 -19.47 -16.09
N ASN A 42 -8.39 -18.76 -17.14
CA ASN A 42 -8.06 -19.07 -18.53
C ASN A 42 -6.82 -18.30 -19.04
N LEU A 43 -6.15 -17.56 -18.16
CA LEU A 43 -4.98 -16.75 -18.47
C LEU A 43 -3.74 -17.36 -17.81
N GLY A 44 -2.69 -17.57 -18.61
CA GLY A 44 -1.41 -18.11 -18.14
C GLY A 44 -0.48 -17.04 -17.56
N ALA A 45 0.74 -17.48 -17.18
CA ALA A 45 1.79 -16.59 -16.67
C ALA A 45 2.21 -15.53 -17.68
N ASP A 46 2.24 -15.89 -18.96
CA ASP A 46 2.52 -15.01 -20.10
C ASP A 46 1.60 -13.77 -20.09
N LYS A 47 0.33 -13.96 -19.77
CA LYS A 47 -0.65 -12.87 -19.71
C LYS A 47 -0.43 -11.91 -18.53
N ILE A 48 0.12 -12.40 -17.45
CA ILE A 48 0.55 -11.54 -16.33
C ILE A 48 1.74 -10.68 -16.75
N VAL A 49 2.72 -11.29 -17.43
CA VAL A 49 3.89 -10.56 -17.96
C VAL A 49 3.45 -9.48 -18.97
N GLU A 50 2.57 -9.83 -19.90
CA GLU A 50 2.01 -8.91 -20.89
C GLU A 50 1.37 -7.69 -20.20
N PHE A 51 0.54 -7.91 -19.19
CA PHE A 51 -0.09 -6.83 -18.43
C PHE A 51 0.94 -5.97 -17.66
N LEU A 52 1.93 -6.59 -17.03
CA LEU A 52 2.98 -5.83 -16.32
C LEU A 52 3.84 -5.00 -17.27
N ASN A 53 4.15 -5.53 -18.46
CA ASN A 53 4.84 -4.78 -19.50
C ASN A 53 4.01 -3.58 -20.00
N TYR A 54 2.72 -3.77 -20.20
CA TYR A 54 1.80 -2.68 -20.53
C TYR A 54 1.82 -1.58 -19.46
N LEU A 55 1.77 -1.94 -18.17
CA LEU A 55 1.85 -0.97 -17.07
C LEU A 55 3.19 -0.22 -17.04
N ALA A 56 4.27 -0.90 -17.43
CA ALA A 56 5.61 -0.33 -17.41
C ALA A 56 5.87 0.59 -18.62
N VAL A 57 5.52 0.13 -19.81
CA VAL A 57 5.88 0.78 -21.09
C VAL A 57 4.83 1.77 -21.53
N GLU A 58 3.56 1.34 -21.62
CA GLU A 58 2.50 2.19 -22.16
C GLU A 58 1.99 3.20 -21.12
N GLU A 59 1.84 2.77 -19.87
CA GLU A 59 1.35 3.65 -18.80
C GLU A 59 2.48 4.33 -18.02
N ASN A 60 3.73 3.95 -18.25
CA ASN A 60 4.92 4.49 -17.57
C ASN A 60 4.79 4.54 -16.04
N LEU A 61 4.19 3.50 -15.43
CA LEU A 61 3.95 3.48 -14.00
C LEU A 61 5.25 3.25 -13.22
N ALA A 62 5.34 3.88 -12.06
CA ALA A 62 6.47 3.70 -11.15
C ALA A 62 6.65 2.22 -10.74
N ALA A 63 7.91 1.78 -10.55
CA ALA A 63 8.26 0.42 -10.17
C ALA A 63 7.52 -0.09 -8.92
N SER A 64 7.25 0.79 -7.95
CA SER A 64 6.45 0.45 -6.75
C SER A 64 5.02 0.06 -7.10
N THR A 65 4.41 0.75 -8.05
CA THR A 65 3.05 0.52 -8.52
C THR A 65 2.96 -0.77 -9.31
N GLN A 66 3.93 -1.03 -10.21
CA GLN A 66 4.04 -2.30 -10.93
C GLN A 66 4.18 -3.48 -9.97
N ASN A 67 5.04 -3.35 -8.95
CA ASN A 67 5.22 -4.38 -7.92
C ASN A 67 3.97 -4.62 -7.07
N GLN A 68 3.15 -3.58 -6.87
CA GLN A 68 1.86 -3.72 -6.19
C GLN A 68 0.86 -4.50 -7.05
N ALA A 69 0.80 -4.22 -8.35
CA ALA A 69 -0.02 -4.98 -9.30
C ALA A 69 0.40 -6.46 -9.32
N LEU A 70 1.69 -6.73 -9.47
CA LEU A 70 2.23 -8.09 -9.43
C LEU A 70 1.83 -8.82 -8.13
N SER A 71 1.98 -8.18 -6.97
CA SER A 71 1.63 -8.78 -5.69
C SER A 71 0.14 -9.13 -5.59
N ALA A 72 -0.74 -8.28 -6.14
CA ALA A 72 -2.18 -8.53 -6.18
C ALA A 72 -2.54 -9.72 -7.09
N LEU A 73 -1.88 -9.84 -8.24
CA LEU A 73 -2.08 -10.96 -9.16
C LEU A 73 -1.55 -12.27 -8.58
N ILE A 74 -0.31 -12.29 -8.04
CA ILE A 74 0.24 -13.47 -7.38
C ILE A 74 -0.67 -13.95 -6.25
N PHE A 75 -1.14 -13.04 -5.39
CA PHE A 75 -2.09 -13.37 -4.32
C PHE A 75 -3.34 -14.03 -4.87
N SER A 76 -3.93 -13.45 -5.90
CA SER A 76 -5.18 -13.95 -6.47
C SER A 76 -5.01 -15.32 -7.14
N TYR A 77 -3.96 -15.52 -7.90
CA TYR A 77 -3.67 -16.81 -8.51
C TYR A 77 -3.38 -17.89 -7.47
N ARG A 78 -2.61 -17.56 -6.44
CA ARG A 78 -2.20 -18.51 -5.40
C ARG A 78 -3.35 -18.92 -4.49
N PHE A 79 -4.17 -17.96 -4.03
CA PHE A 79 -5.12 -18.18 -2.94
C PHE A 79 -6.58 -18.19 -3.36
N ILE A 80 -6.91 -17.70 -4.55
CA ILE A 80 -8.29 -17.62 -5.03
C ILE A 80 -8.55 -18.58 -6.18
N LEU A 81 -7.60 -18.66 -7.11
CA LEU A 81 -7.71 -19.52 -8.28
C LEU A 81 -7.05 -20.88 -8.06
N GLU A 82 -6.28 -21.03 -6.97
CA GLU A 82 -5.54 -22.25 -6.60
C GLU A 82 -4.65 -22.78 -7.74
N LYS A 83 -4.23 -21.86 -8.61
CA LYS A 83 -3.33 -22.14 -9.74
C LYS A 83 -2.00 -21.40 -9.45
N PRO A 84 -1.06 -21.99 -8.67
CA PRO A 84 0.25 -21.41 -8.52
C PRO A 84 0.91 -21.35 -9.89
N VAL A 85 1.12 -20.15 -10.40
CA VAL A 85 1.75 -19.95 -11.69
C VAL A 85 3.25 -20.20 -11.47
N LYS A 86 3.69 -21.41 -11.84
CA LYS A 86 5.12 -21.78 -11.86
C LYS A 86 5.84 -20.71 -12.69
N HIS A 87 6.85 -20.07 -12.20
CA HIS A 87 7.62 -18.96 -12.77
C HIS A 87 7.19 -17.52 -12.39
N LEU A 88 6.05 -17.26 -11.73
CA LEU A 88 5.77 -15.92 -11.21
C LEU A 88 6.69 -15.53 -10.04
N ASP A 89 7.16 -16.50 -9.28
CA ASP A 89 8.14 -16.27 -8.21
C ASP A 89 9.50 -15.82 -8.78
N ASN A 90 9.77 -16.13 -10.05
CA ASN A 90 10.97 -15.73 -10.79
C ASN A 90 10.80 -14.41 -11.57
N LEU A 91 9.61 -13.82 -11.59
CA LEU A 91 9.43 -12.50 -12.20
C LEU A 91 10.25 -11.47 -11.41
N LYS A 92 11.27 -10.94 -12.09
CA LYS A 92 12.09 -9.86 -11.52
C LYS A 92 11.18 -8.68 -11.21
N ARG A 93 11.08 -8.36 -9.94
CA ARG A 93 10.38 -7.14 -9.50
C ARG A 93 11.06 -5.93 -10.14
N ALA A 94 10.25 -4.96 -10.58
CA ALA A 94 10.78 -3.70 -11.08
C ALA A 94 11.69 -3.06 -10.02
N LYS A 95 12.91 -2.70 -10.43
CA LYS A 95 13.89 -2.07 -9.53
C LYS A 95 13.40 -0.69 -9.15
N LYS A 96 13.27 -0.45 -7.85
CA LYS A 96 12.97 0.89 -7.35
C LYS A 96 14.26 1.72 -7.41
N PRO A 97 14.24 2.92 -7.99
CA PRO A 97 15.35 3.84 -7.83
C PRO A 97 15.53 4.13 -6.34
N LYS A 98 16.77 4.10 -5.86
CA LYS A 98 17.10 4.54 -4.50
C LYS A 98 16.99 6.06 -4.47
N HIS A 99 15.92 6.58 -3.93
CA HIS A 99 15.79 7.99 -3.64
C HIS A 99 16.14 8.20 -2.17
N LEU A 100 17.19 8.95 -1.90
CA LEU A 100 17.50 9.42 -0.55
C LEU A 100 16.50 10.54 -0.21
N PRO A 101 15.74 10.41 0.87
CA PRO A 101 14.84 11.48 1.27
C PRO A 101 15.64 12.71 1.66
N THR A 102 15.15 13.90 1.31
CA THR A 102 15.68 15.16 1.82
C THR A 102 15.34 15.24 3.30
N VAL A 103 16.37 15.39 4.13
CA VAL A 103 16.22 15.52 5.58
C VAL A 103 16.34 17.00 5.93
N LEU A 104 15.36 17.54 6.63
CA LEU A 104 15.39 18.89 7.15
C LEU A 104 16.32 18.97 8.36
N THR A 105 17.05 20.09 8.48
CA THR A 105 17.75 20.42 9.71
C THR A 105 16.75 20.79 10.81
N THR A 106 17.18 20.73 12.07
CA THR A 106 16.33 21.14 13.20
C THR A 106 15.79 22.55 13.04
N ASN A 107 16.63 23.49 12.60
CA ASN A 107 16.24 24.89 12.39
C ASN A 107 15.20 25.04 11.28
N GLU A 108 15.34 24.30 10.17
CA GLU A 108 14.35 24.31 9.09
C GLU A 108 13.01 23.74 9.57
N ALA A 109 13.03 22.63 10.32
CA ALA A 109 11.82 22.04 10.87
C ALA A 109 11.10 23.00 11.84
N LEU A 110 11.83 23.65 12.74
CA LEU A 110 11.26 24.63 13.66
C LEU A 110 10.67 25.84 12.92
N ARG A 111 11.36 26.37 11.92
CA ARG A 111 10.85 27.48 11.10
C ARG A 111 9.55 27.11 10.36
N ILE A 112 9.38 25.85 9.97
CA ILE A 112 8.12 25.39 9.38
C ILE A 112 7.02 25.35 10.45
N LEU A 113 7.31 24.84 11.64
CA LEU A 113 6.34 24.80 12.75
C LEU A 113 5.90 26.17 13.16
N ASP A 114 6.78 27.17 13.18
CA ASP A 114 6.49 28.56 13.52
C ASP A 114 5.53 29.27 12.53
N GLN A 115 5.36 28.70 11.32
CA GLN A 115 4.42 29.21 10.30
C GLN A 115 3.03 28.54 10.39
N LEU A 116 2.87 27.58 11.28
CA LEU A 116 1.63 26.83 11.44
C LEU A 116 0.88 27.28 12.69
N ASP A 117 -0.45 27.18 12.65
CA ASP A 117 -1.33 27.38 13.80
C ASP A 117 -2.37 26.27 13.93
N GLY A 118 -3.11 26.26 15.04
CA GLY A 118 -4.23 25.35 15.27
C GLY A 118 -3.91 23.86 15.08
N VAL A 119 -4.80 23.15 14.40
CA VAL A 119 -4.69 21.69 14.19
C VAL A 119 -3.46 21.29 13.35
N PRO A 120 -3.09 21.99 12.26
CA PRO A 120 -1.86 21.71 11.53
C PRO A 120 -0.60 21.77 12.42
N LEU A 121 -0.47 22.81 13.25
CA LEU A 121 0.65 22.92 14.19
C LEU A 121 0.69 21.73 15.15
N LEU A 122 -0.46 21.39 15.76
CA LEU A 122 -0.55 20.25 16.68
C LEU A 122 -0.11 18.94 16.01
N VAL A 123 -0.63 18.64 14.82
CA VAL A 123 -0.28 17.41 14.10
C VAL A 123 1.21 17.38 13.73
N CYS A 124 1.73 18.46 13.17
CA CYS A 124 3.15 18.53 12.79
C CYS A 124 4.09 18.45 14.00
N SER A 125 3.74 19.09 15.12
CA SER A 125 4.50 18.99 16.37
C SER A 125 4.52 17.56 16.91
N LEU A 126 3.41 16.84 16.85
CA LEU A 126 3.32 15.43 17.23
C LEU A 126 4.19 14.56 16.32
N LEU A 127 4.15 14.77 15.00
CA LEU A 127 4.99 14.05 14.06
C LEU A 127 6.48 14.29 14.33
N TYR A 128 6.87 15.54 14.53
CA TYR A 128 8.25 15.92 14.76
C TYR A 128 8.77 15.42 16.12
N GLY A 129 8.00 15.61 17.18
CA GLY A 129 8.43 15.27 18.54
C GLY A 129 8.41 13.78 18.85
N SER A 130 7.51 13.00 18.24
CA SER A 130 7.35 11.58 18.56
C SER A 130 7.74 10.61 17.43
N GLY A 131 7.96 11.12 16.22
CA GLY A 131 8.24 10.28 15.04
C GLY A 131 7.08 9.39 14.60
N MET A 132 5.85 9.64 15.07
CA MET A 132 4.68 8.85 14.67
C MET A 132 4.31 9.10 13.21
N ARG A 133 3.54 8.18 12.62
CA ARG A 133 3.01 8.37 11.26
C ARG A 133 1.85 9.35 11.27
N ILE A 134 1.67 10.09 10.17
CA ILE A 134 0.55 11.05 10.04
C ILE A 134 -0.82 10.39 10.31
N SER A 135 -1.02 9.16 9.88
CA SER A 135 -2.26 8.43 10.15
C SER A 135 -2.45 8.04 11.62
N GLU A 136 -1.40 7.97 12.40
CA GLU A 136 -1.42 7.72 13.85
C GLU A 136 -1.77 9.02 14.57
N ALA A 137 -1.13 10.12 14.22
CA ALA A 137 -1.44 11.44 14.76
C ALA A 137 -2.92 11.84 14.51
N LEU A 138 -3.41 11.66 13.27
CA LEU A 138 -4.79 12.00 12.91
C LEU A 138 -5.87 11.12 13.59
N ARG A 139 -5.49 9.99 14.19
CA ARG A 139 -6.39 9.09 14.91
C ARG A 139 -6.21 9.14 16.41
N MET A 140 -5.28 9.94 16.89
CA MET A 140 -5.01 10.07 18.31
C MET A 140 -6.19 10.69 19.04
N ARG A 141 -6.44 10.21 20.23
CA ARG A 141 -7.46 10.72 21.15
C ARG A 141 -6.78 11.29 22.37
N VAL A 142 -7.47 12.19 23.08
CA VAL A 142 -6.97 12.74 24.34
C VAL A 142 -6.60 11.64 25.34
N GLN A 143 -7.39 10.58 25.43
CA GLN A 143 -7.13 9.41 26.30
C GLN A 143 -5.90 8.56 25.93
N ASP A 144 -5.29 8.82 24.78
CA ASP A 144 -4.07 8.14 24.36
C ASP A 144 -2.81 8.91 24.81
N ILE A 145 -3.01 10.08 25.47
CA ILE A 145 -1.95 10.91 26.02
C ILE A 145 -2.01 10.82 27.56
N ASP A 146 -0.90 10.39 28.13
CA ASP A 146 -0.68 10.41 29.58
C ASP A 146 0.19 11.61 29.92
N PHE A 147 -0.41 12.63 30.53
CA PHE A 147 0.28 13.87 30.88
C PHE A 147 1.19 13.72 32.10
N ASP A 148 0.86 12.82 33.02
CA ASP A 148 1.63 12.60 34.23
C ASP A 148 2.93 11.85 33.91
N TYR A 149 2.83 10.77 33.11
CA TYR A 149 3.99 10.02 32.65
C TYR A 149 4.63 10.57 31.37
N LYS A 150 4.06 11.65 30.78
CA LYS A 150 4.53 12.26 29.51
C LYS A 150 4.65 11.25 28.37
N GLN A 151 3.67 10.38 28.24
CA GLN A 151 3.66 9.27 27.29
C GLN A 151 2.51 9.37 26.31
N ILE A 152 2.74 8.89 25.08
CA ILE A 152 1.71 8.75 24.06
C ILE A 152 1.58 7.28 23.69
N THR A 153 0.37 6.74 23.83
CA THR A 153 0.06 5.38 23.44
C THR A 153 -0.43 5.31 22.00
N ILE A 154 0.37 4.74 21.11
CA ILE A 154 -0.02 4.55 19.70
C ILE A 154 -0.79 3.24 19.56
N ARG A 155 -2.11 3.35 19.35
CA ARG A 155 -3.00 2.20 19.13
C ARG A 155 -3.08 1.87 17.65
N ARG A 156 -3.00 0.59 17.31
CA ARG A 156 -3.11 0.08 15.93
C ARG A 156 -2.08 0.70 14.98
N SER A 157 -0.84 0.82 15.43
CA SER A 157 0.25 0.99 14.47
C SER A 157 0.24 -0.22 13.53
N LYS A 158 0.57 0.03 12.27
CA LYS A 158 0.57 -0.99 11.24
C LYS A 158 1.63 -2.05 11.58
N GLY A 159 1.17 -3.14 12.18
CA GLY A 159 1.93 -4.37 12.25
C GLY A 159 1.70 -5.17 10.98
#